data_d75c08486e744054a27feccb2721706c
#
_entry.id   d75c08486e744054a27feccb2721706c
#
_cell.length_a   1.000
_cell.length_b   1.000
_cell.length_c   1.000
_cell.angle_alpha   90.00
_cell.angle_beta   90.00
_cell.angle_gamma   90.00
#
_symmetry.space_group_name_H-M   'P 1'
#
loop_
_entity.id
_entity.type
_entity.pdbx_description
1 polymer ?
#
loop_
_entity_poly.entity_id
_entity_poly.type
_entity_poly.pdbx_seq_one_letter_code
_entity_poly.pdbx_strand_id
1 'polypeptide(L)' 'MELIAKENKALKQVSESGNVVYALRVTTYNPESWVEVDISEYNDWKRKQEEEERKLAEQYGMPYKENESIK' A
#
# COMPACT_ATOMS: atom_id res chain seq x y z
N MET A 1 11.19 -15.53 7.15
CA MET A 1 9.89 -15.95 7.63
C MET A 1 8.79 -15.29 6.83
N GLU A 2 7.81 -16.05 6.45
CA GLU A 2 6.74 -15.53 5.63
C GLU A 2 5.49 -15.29 6.47
N LEU A 3 4.92 -14.10 6.33
CA LEU A 3 3.69 -13.75 7.02
C LEU A 3 2.58 -13.59 5.99
N ILE A 4 1.44 -14.20 6.28
CA ILE A 4 0.28 -14.11 5.40
C ILE A 4 -0.89 -13.65 6.22
N ALA A 5 -1.53 -12.57 5.77
CA ALA A 5 -2.66 -12.02 6.47
C ALA A 5 -3.83 -12.99 6.41
N LYS A 6 -4.60 -13.04 7.48
CA LYS A 6 -5.78 -13.87 7.50
C LYS A 6 -6.88 -13.25 6.65
N GLU A 7 -7.92 -14.02 6.45
CA GLU A 7 -9.06 -13.53 5.69
C GLU A 7 -9.62 -12.28 6.34
N ASN A 8 -9.85 -11.25 5.55
CA ASN A 8 -10.38 -9.96 6.01
C ASN A 8 -9.38 -9.21 6.90
N LYS A 9 -8.11 -9.55 6.79
CA LYS A 9 -7.07 -8.89 7.55
C LYS A 9 -5.94 -8.47 6.63
N ALA A 10 -5.08 -7.61 7.13
CA ALA A 10 -3.91 -7.16 6.41
C ALA A 10 -2.78 -6.97 7.39
N LEU A 11 -1.57 -6.88 6.87
CA LEU A 11 -0.39 -6.67 7.71
C LEU A 11 0.02 -5.21 7.59
N LYS A 12 0.40 -4.63 8.72
CA LYS A 12 0.77 -3.22 8.78
C LYS A 12 2.13 -3.08 9.44
N GLN A 13 2.96 -2.23 8.88
CA GLN A 13 4.26 -1.92 9.47
C GLN A 13 4.44 -0.41 9.49
N VAL A 14 4.91 0.08 10.63
CA VAL A 14 5.22 1.50 10.79
C VAL A 14 6.73 1.61 11.00
N SER A 15 7.39 2.36 10.14
CA SER A 15 8.82 2.53 10.24
C SER A 15 9.14 3.57 11.29
N GLU A 16 10.44 3.68 11.61
CA GLU A 16 10.87 4.65 12.61
C GLU A 16 10.59 6.07 12.14
N SER A 17 10.63 6.29 10.85
CA SER A 17 10.36 7.61 10.32
C SER A 17 8.87 7.93 10.24
N GLY A 18 8.03 6.97 10.60
CA GLY A 18 6.59 7.20 10.59
C GLY A 18 5.90 6.77 9.33
N ASN A 19 6.61 6.16 8.41
CA ASN A 19 6.00 5.65 7.19
C ASN A 19 5.20 4.39 7.49
N VAL A 20 4.03 4.30 6.91
CA VAL A 20 3.14 3.17 7.12
C VAL A 20 3.02 2.40 5.83
N VAL A 21 3.17 1.08 5.92
CA VAL A 21 3.08 0.19 4.77
C VAL A 21 2.13 -0.94 5.11
N TYR A 22 1.34 -1.34 4.14
CA TYR A 22 0.41 -2.46 4.29
C TYR A 22 0.74 -3.53 3.27
N ALA A 23 0.49 -4.76 3.63
CA ALA A 23 0.70 -5.87 2.73
C ALA A 23 -0.22 -7.01 3.12
N LEU A 24 -0.52 -7.87 2.17
CA LEU A 24 -1.30 -9.07 2.45
C LEU A 24 -0.38 -10.25 2.66
N ARG A 25 0.85 -10.15 2.19
CA ARG A 25 1.83 -11.21 2.30
C ARG A 25 3.21 -10.60 2.25
N VAL A 26 4.06 -11.01 3.18
CA VAL A 26 5.38 -10.41 3.26
C VAL A 26 6.38 -11.42 3.77
N THR A 27 7.60 -11.33 3.28
CA THR A 27 8.72 -12.12 3.79
C THR A 27 9.61 -11.18 4.59
N THR A 28 9.81 -11.51 5.86
CA THR A 28 10.55 -10.61 6.73
C THR A 28 11.32 -11.41 7.76
N TYR A 29 12.42 -10.80 8.24
CA TYR A 29 13.18 -11.38 9.34
C TYR A 29 12.69 -10.84 10.69
N ASN A 30 11.81 -9.84 10.66
CA ASN A 30 11.30 -9.25 11.89
C ASN A 30 9.77 -9.32 11.89
N PRO A 31 9.22 -10.51 12.12
CA PRO A 31 7.77 -10.63 12.09
C PRO A 31 7.08 -9.78 13.14
N GLU A 32 7.76 -9.47 14.23
CA GLU A 32 7.14 -8.67 15.28
C GLU A 32 6.97 -7.22 14.86
N SER A 33 7.61 -6.78 13.79
CA SER A 33 7.42 -5.41 13.31
C SER A 33 6.14 -5.25 12.51
N TRP A 34 5.48 -6.34 12.20
CA TRP A 34 4.22 -6.32 11.47
C TRP A 34 3.08 -6.67 12.40
N VAL A 35 1.99 -5.95 12.28
CA VAL A 35 0.80 -6.24 13.06
C VAL A 35 -0.36 -6.50 12.13
N GLU A 36 -1.30 -7.30 12.59
CA GLU A 36 -2.47 -7.63 11.80
C GLU A 36 -3.56 -6.62 12.07
N VAL A 37 -4.13 -6.06 11.02
CA VAL A 37 -5.18 -5.08 11.13
C VAL A 37 -6.32 -5.47 10.20
N ASP A 38 -7.42 -4.74 10.30
CA ASP A 38 -8.57 -5.02 9.47
C ASP A 38 -8.26 -4.69 8.02
N ILE A 39 -8.83 -5.45 7.09
CA ILE A 39 -8.57 -5.25 5.67
C ILE A 39 -9.05 -3.88 5.21
N SER A 40 -9.99 -3.29 5.92
CA SER A 40 -10.48 -1.98 5.53
C SER A 40 -9.39 -0.93 5.62
N GLU A 41 -8.46 -1.07 6.55
CA GLU A 41 -7.33 -0.12 6.62
C GLU A 41 -6.46 -0.24 5.39
N TYR A 42 -6.21 -1.46 4.95
CA TYR A 42 -5.42 -1.69 3.75
C TYR A 42 -6.11 -1.07 2.54
N ASN A 43 -7.40 -1.28 2.44
CA ASN A 43 -8.15 -0.74 1.29
C ASN A 43 -8.13 0.78 1.29
N ASP A 44 -8.28 1.41 2.44
CA ASP A 44 -8.22 2.86 2.53
C ASP A 44 -6.85 3.39 2.15
N TRP A 45 -5.81 2.74 2.66
CA TRP A 45 -4.45 3.14 2.36
C TRP A 45 -4.18 3.04 0.86
N LYS A 46 -4.61 1.96 0.25
CA LYS A 46 -4.37 1.76 -1.16
C LYS A 46 -5.12 2.78 -2.00
N ARG A 47 -6.33 3.09 -1.61
CA ARG A 47 -7.12 4.08 -2.34
C ARG A 47 -6.49 5.47 -2.26
N LYS A 48 -5.97 5.83 -1.08
CA LYS A 48 -5.33 7.12 -0.94
C LYS A 48 -4.07 7.21 -1.78
N GLN A 49 -3.33 6.13 -1.89
CA GLN A 49 -2.15 6.12 -2.73
C GLN A 49 -2.52 6.38 -4.18
N GLU A 50 -3.56 5.76 -4.65
CA GLU A 50 -4.00 5.94 -6.02
C GLU A 50 -4.48 7.36 -6.27
N GLU A 51 -5.18 7.94 -5.32
CA GLU A 51 -5.64 9.31 -5.46
C GLU A 51 -4.49 10.29 -5.53
N GLU A 52 -3.49 10.08 -4.69
CA GLU A 52 -2.33 10.97 -4.70
C GLU A 52 -1.57 10.88 -6.00
N GLU A 53 -1.41 9.69 -6.53
CA GLU A 53 -0.75 9.54 -7.81
C GLU A 53 -1.51 10.26 -8.91
N ARG A 54 -2.82 10.16 -8.90
CA ARG A 54 -3.62 10.83 -9.90
C ARG A 54 -3.49 12.34 -9.80
N LYS A 55 -3.51 12.86 -8.58
CA LYS A 55 -3.38 14.30 -8.39
C LYS A 55 -2.02 14.80 -8.86
N LEU A 56 -0.97 14.06 -8.58
CA LEU A 56 0.35 14.45 -9.03
C LEU A 56 0.44 14.45 -10.54
N ALA A 57 -0.13 13.45 -11.17
CA ALA A 57 -0.12 13.39 -12.62
C ALA A 57 -0.83 14.58 -13.22
N GLU A 58 -1.97 14.94 -12.66
CA GLU A 58 -2.71 16.09 -13.16
C GLU A 58 -1.95 17.38 -12.92
N GLN A 59 -1.32 17.48 -11.76
CA GLN A 59 -0.61 18.70 -11.40
C GLN A 59 0.56 18.94 -12.33
N TYR A 60 1.23 17.89 -12.70
CA TYR A 60 2.39 18.02 -13.59
C TYR A 60 1.99 17.99 -15.04
N GLY A 61 0.74 17.79 -15.33
CA GLY A 61 0.29 17.72 -16.71
C GLY A 61 0.72 16.48 -17.42
N MET A 62 1.09 15.46 -16.69
CA MET A 62 1.53 14.22 -17.29
C MET A 62 0.36 13.29 -17.49
N PRO A 63 0.26 12.69 -18.67
CA PRO A 63 -0.79 11.71 -18.91
C PRO A 63 -0.50 10.48 -18.08
N TYR A 64 -1.32 10.26 -17.12
CA TYR A 64 -1.18 9.12 -16.27
C TYR A 64 -1.17 7.87 -17.16
N LYS A 65 -1.29 6.74 -16.65
CA LYS A 65 -1.14 5.49 -17.37
C LYS A 65 -1.82 5.40 -18.71
N GLU A 66 -2.82 6.18 -18.94
CA GLU A 66 -3.51 6.11 -20.23
C GLU A 66 -2.55 6.28 -21.37
N ASN A 67 -1.53 7.03 -21.12
CA ASN A 67 -0.57 7.26 -22.17
C ASN A 67 -0.01 5.97 -22.70
N GLU A 68 0.21 5.05 -21.82
CA GLU A 68 0.76 3.77 -22.20
C GLU A 68 -0.25 2.90 -22.89
N SER A 69 -1.44 2.90 -22.38
CA SER A 69 -2.42 2.01 -22.92
C SER A 69 -2.87 2.43 -24.31
N ILE A 70 -2.67 3.66 -24.63
CA ILE A 70 -3.11 4.15 -25.92
C ILE A 70 -2.24 3.65 -27.03
N LYS A 71 -1.04 3.41 -26.72
CA LYS A 71 -0.21 3.06 -27.83
C LYS A 71 -0.10 1.64 -28.01
#